data_5073386975ac1513ae7b831381218859
#
_entry.id   5073386975ac1513ae7b831381218859
#
_cell.length_a   1.000
_cell.length_b   1.000
_cell.length_c   1.000
_cell.angle_alpha   90.00
_cell.angle_beta   90.00
_cell.angle_gamma   90.00
#
_symmetry.space_group_name_H-M   'P 1'
#
loop_
_entity.id
_entity.type
_entity.pdbx_description
1 polymer ?
#
loop_
_entity_poly.entity_id
_entity_poly.type
_entity_poly.pdbx_seq_one_letter_code
_entity_poly.pdbx_strand_id
1 'polypeptide(L)'
;MAQEVIVHEAWSVHMESAGGWIAAEKGFYGNIKVKEDQGGSGTSPIQKVLAGVRRGSIAFGNDYPENILRAREKERVDLVAISVDFQSSAMRIISWKPIKSSRNIRGDFGIWAGYDAKAKCAVGKDWEKQFTIQNQSGDIKPWLAGDWPLASAMTYNELITTQREVKRMGKTFYTIDYKDLGIDWMDNVLFTTEEIIKKYPSVIQAVVTGRYKGFRWALENPREAFDILKKIDGGLDYAHERDAVSPLKALMLTPETRKMGLGYINPKKWEKVARDMVKGGLLDRMPDLKKAYTEKFPSGVLPK
;
A
#
# COMPACT_ATOMS: atom_id res chain seq x y z
N MET A 1 -6.32 -8.39 -31.97
CA MET A 1 -6.53 -9.01 -30.63
C MET A 1 -6.93 -7.92 -29.66
N ALA A 2 -7.87 -8.17 -28.75
CA ALA A 2 -8.22 -7.20 -27.71
C ALA A 2 -7.00 -6.97 -26.82
N GLN A 3 -6.73 -5.71 -26.49
CA GLN A 3 -5.57 -5.34 -25.67
C GLN A 3 -5.78 -5.81 -24.22
N GLU A 4 -4.78 -6.46 -23.63
CA GLU A 4 -4.85 -6.94 -22.25
C GLU A 4 -4.86 -5.74 -21.29
N VAL A 5 -5.81 -5.74 -20.34
CA VAL A 5 -5.85 -4.81 -19.21
C VAL A 5 -5.47 -5.58 -17.96
N ILE A 6 -4.41 -5.15 -17.28
CA ILE A 6 -3.86 -5.87 -16.12
C ILE A 6 -3.53 -4.92 -14.98
N VAL A 7 -3.85 -5.33 -13.74
CA VAL A 7 -3.45 -4.65 -12.50
C VAL A 7 -2.50 -5.55 -11.73
N HIS A 8 -1.32 -5.04 -11.42
CA HIS A 8 -0.29 -5.72 -10.63
C HIS A 8 -0.36 -5.24 -9.19
N GLU A 9 -0.83 -6.10 -8.28
CA GLU A 9 -0.91 -5.78 -6.85
C GLU A 9 0.47 -5.83 -6.18
N ALA A 10 0.63 -5.07 -5.10
CA ALA A 10 1.88 -5.03 -4.33
C ALA A 10 2.13 -6.35 -3.58
N TRP A 11 1.06 -6.99 -3.11
CA TRP A 11 1.13 -8.18 -2.27
C TRP A 11 0.20 -9.29 -2.76
N SER A 12 0.17 -10.41 -2.02
CA SER A 12 -0.70 -11.56 -2.28
C SER A 12 -2.18 -11.23 -2.06
N VAL A 13 -3.05 -12.18 -2.38
CA VAL A 13 -4.50 -12.02 -2.23
C VAL A 13 -4.89 -11.94 -0.76
N HIS A 14 -5.45 -10.82 -0.33
CA HIS A 14 -5.97 -10.56 1.01
C HIS A 14 -7.06 -9.49 0.95
N MET A 15 -7.71 -9.20 2.08
CA MET A 15 -8.73 -8.14 2.16
C MET A 15 -8.18 -6.74 1.81
N GLU A 16 -6.88 -6.47 1.99
CA GLU A 16 -6.29 -5.18 1.62
C GLU A 16 -6.22 -4.96 0.11
N SER A 17 -6.24 -6.01 -0.70
CA SER A 17 -6.30 -5.94 -2.17
C SER A 17 -7.66 -6.33 -2.75
N ALA A 18 -8.68 -6.56 -1.88
CA ALA A 18 -9.99 -7.07 -2.28
C ALA A 18 -10.67 -6.25 -3.38
N GLY A 19 -10.39 -4.94 -3.47
CA GLY A 19 -11.05 -4.05 -4.42
C GLY A 19 -11.00 -4.54 -5.86
N GLY A 20 -9.81 -4.90 -6.33
CA GLY A 20 -9.60 -5.40 -7.69
C GLY A 20 -10.25 -6.78 -7.91
N TRP A 21 -9.95 -7.73 -7.04
CA TRP A 21 -10.47 -9.10 -7.13
C TRP A 21 -12.00 -9.16 -7.12
N ILE A 22 -12.63 -8.41 -6.22
CA ILE A 22 -14.09 -8.30 -6.14
C ILE A 22 -14.66 -7.59 -7.36
N ALA A 23 -13.99 -6.55 -7.86
CA ALA A 23 -14.44 -5.84 -9.07
C ALA A 23 -14.43 -6.76 -10.29
N ALA A 24 -13.42 -7.60 -10.44
CA ALA A 24 -13.34 -8.58 -11.52
C ALA A 24 -14.46 -9.62 -11.41
N GLU A 25 -14.67 -10.22 -10.23
CA GLU A 25 -15.68 -11.24 -9.99
C GLU A 25 -17.12 -10.70 -10.13
N LYS A 26 -17.36 -9.46 -9.67
CA LYS A 26 -18.70 -8.83 -9.69
C LYS A 26 -18.99 -8.03 -10.97
N GLY A 27 -18.07 -7.98 -11.92
CA GLY A 27 -18.24 -7.23 -13.18
C GLY A 27 -18.27 -5.71 -12.98
N PHE A 28 -17.67 -5.17 -11.93
CA PHE A 28 -17.68 -3.72 -11.65
C PHE A 28 -16.81 -2.90 -12.62
N TYR A 29 -15.99 -3.55 -13.43
CA TYR A 29 -15.24 -2.93 -14.53
C TYR A 29 -16.08 -2.72 -15.81
N GLY A 30 -17.38 -3.10 -15.77
CA GLY A 30 -18.26 -3.00 -16.94
C GLY A 30 -17.83 -3.97 -18.05
N ASN A 31 -17.72 -3.45 -19.28
CA ASN A 31 -17.34 -4.26 -20.44
C ASN A 31 -15.82 -4.51 -20.56
N ILE A 32 -15.03 -4.05 -19.62
CA ILE A 32 -13.58 -4.21 -19.64
C ILE A 32 -13.20 -5.46 -18.85
N LYS A 33 -12.50 -6.39 -19.50
CA LYS A 33 -11.93 -7.55 -18.82
C LYS A 33 -10.59 -7.15 -18.23
N VAL A 34 -10.54 -7.01 -16.92
CA VAL A 34 -9.33 -6.71 -16.15
C VAL A 34 -8.80 -8.00 -15.54
N LYS A 35 -7.50 -8.25 -15.70
CA LYS A 35 -6.77 -9.31 -15.04
C LYS A 35 -6.12 -8.73 -13.77
N GLU A 36 -6.44 -9.27 -12.64
CA GLU A 36 -5.71 -9.00 -11.40
C GLU A 36 -4.52 -9.96 -11.30
N ASP A 37 -3.35 -9.44 -10.97
CA ASP A 37 -2.10 -10.19 -10.83
C ASP A 37 -1.51 -9.93 -9.45
N GLN A 38 -1.44 -10.99 -8.63
CA GLN A 38 -0.93 -10.86 -7.26
C GLN A 38 0.57 -10.54 -7.23
N GLY A 39 0.95 -9.80 -6.20
CA GLY A 39 2.33 -9.50 -5.86
C GLY A 39 2.90 -10.49 -4.84
N GLY A 40 3.84 -10.01 -4.04
CA GLY A 40 4.49 -10.74 -2.97
C GLY A 40 5.94 -10.31 -2.77
N SER A 41 6.62 -10.95 -1.83
CA SER A 41 8.01 -10.64 -1.51
C SER A 41 8.90 -10.79 -2.76
N GLY A 42 9.71 -9.76 -3.03
CA GLY A 42 10.62 -9.73 -4.19
C GLY A 42 9.97 -9.38 -5.53
N THR A 43 8.65 -9.11 -5.57
CA THR A 43 8.00 -8.58 -6.78
C THR A 43 8.01 -7.06 -6.77
N SER A 44 8.05 -6.46 -7.96
CA SER A 44 7.95 -5.01 -8.14
C SER A 44 6.79 -4.69 -9.10
N PRO A 45 5.67 -4.15 -8.60
CA PRO A 45 4.59 -3.69 -9.47
C PRO A 45 5.08 -2.70 -10.51
N ILE A 46 6.01 -1.81 -10.15
CA ILE A 46 6.61 -0.84 -11.06
C ILE A 46 7.26 -1.52 -12.27
N GLN A 47 8.12 -2.52 -12.03
CA GLN A 47 8.80 -3.24 -13.11
C GLN A 47 7.82 -4.06 -13.96
N LYS A 48 6.79 -4.64 -13.33
CA LYS A 48 5.72 -5.36 -14.04
C LYS A 48 4.92 -4.43 -14.96
N VAL A 49 4.54 -3.24 -14.48
CA VAL A 49 3.83 -2.22 -15.29
C VAL A 49 4.68 -1.79 -16.47
N LEU A 50 5.93 -1.40 -16.25
CA LEU A 50 6.84 -0.98 -17.32
C LEU A 50 7.05 -2.09 -18.36
N ALA A 51 7.20 -3.33 -17.92
CA ALA A 51 7.31 -4.47 -18.82
C ALA A 51 6.01 -4.74 -19.58
N GLY A 52 4.85 -4.64 -18.92
CA GLY A 52 3.52 -4.79 -19.54
C GLY A 52 3.28 -3.75 -20.63
N VAL A 53 3.52 -2.48 -20.33
CA VAL A 53 3.37 -1.37 -21.30
C VAL A 53 4.28 -1.57 -22.52
N ARG A 54 5.54 -1.96 -22.31
CA ARG A 54 6.47 -2.29 -23.43
C ARG A 54 5.97 -3.42 -24.32
N ARG A 55 5.19 -4.37 -23.76
CA ARG A 55 4.56 -5.46 -24.54
C ARG A 55 3.20 -5.08 -25.13
N GLY A 56 2.74 -3.84 -24.95
CA GLY A 56 1.49 -3.33 -25.47
C GLY A 56 0.26 -3.58 -24.59
N SER A 57 0.43 -4.02 -23.33
CA SER A 57 -0.68 -4.12 -22.36
C SER A 57 -1.06 -2.76 -21.80
N ILE A 58 -2.34 -2.60 -21.40
CA ILE A 58 -2.80 -1.48 -20.57
C ILE A 58 -2.55 -1.91 -19.12
N ALA A 59 -1.37 -1.58 -18.60
CA ALA A 59 -0.91 -2.07 -17.31
C ALA A 59 -1.04 -1.01 -16.21
N PHE A 60 -1.52 -1.45 -15.06
CA PHE A 60 -1.60 -0.71 -13.81
C PHE A 60 -0.82 -1.42 -12.72
N GLY A 61 -0.40 -0.70 -11.71
CA GLY A 61 0.21 -1.28 -10.52
C GLY A 61 -0.31 -0.63 -9.25
N ASN A 62 -0.23 -1.35 -8.16
CA ASN A 62 -0.46 -0.84 -6.82
C ASN A 62 0.88 -0.85 -6.07
N ASP A 63 1.31 0.30 -5.55
CA ASP A 63 2.58 0.44 -4.82
C ASP A 63 2.50 1.65 -3.88
N TYR A 64 3.58 1.97 -3.20
CA TYR A 64 3.66 3.08 -2.26
C TYR A 64 4.06 4.40 -2.94
N PRO A 65 3.55 5.56 -2.47
CA PRO A 65 3.85 6.86 -3.09
C PRO A 65 5.35 7.17 -3.14
N GLU A 66 6.10 6.78 -2.11
CA GLU A 66 7.55 6.95 -2.06
C GLU A 66 8.28 6.16 -3.14
N ASN A 67 7.79 4.98 -3.52
CA ASN A 67 8.36 4.18 -4.59
C ASN A 67 8.11 4.82 -5.96
N ILE A 68 6.89 5.37 -6.17
CA ILE A 68 6.56 6.13 -7.40
C ILE A 68 7.46 7.35 -7.53
N LEU A 69 7.62 8.15 -6.47
CA LEU A 69 8.48 9.34 -6.49
C LEU A 69 9.94 8.98 -6.74
N ARG A 70 10.45 7.92 -6.10
CA ARG A 70 11.82 7.44 -6.29
C ARG A 70 12.07 6.97 -7.71
N ALA A 71 11.16 6.17 -8.28
CA ALA A 71 11.26 5.67 -9.64
C ALA A 71 11.25 6.84 -10.65
N ARG A 72 10.39 7.83 -10.47
CA ARG A 72 10.37 9.01 -11.33
C ARG A 72 11.69 9.79 -11.29
N GLU A 73 12.20 10.09 -10.09
CA GLU A 73 13.36 10.96 -9.93
C GLU A 73 14.71 10.26 -10.21
N LYS A 74 14.85 9.00 -9.79
CA LYS A 74 16.13 8.27 -9.93
C LYS A 74 16.20 7.39 -11.17
N GLU A 75 15.09 6.74 -11.55
CA GLU A 75 15.03 5.84 -12.70
C GLU A 75 14.47 6.53 -13.96
N ARG A 76 13.97 7.77 -13.82
CA ARG A 76 13.42 8.61 -14.90
C ARG A 76 12.29 7.94 -15.66
N VAL A 77 11.41 7.23 -14.94
CA VAL A 77 10.23 6.56 -15.52
C VAL A 77 8.97 7.42 -15.34
N ASP A 78 8.11 7.45 -16.33
CA ASP A 78 6.93 8.32 -16.41
C ASP A 78 5.71 7.71 -15.72
N LEU A 79 5.86 7.34 -14.43
CA LEU A 79 4.77 6.80 -13.62
C LEU A 79 3.88 7.91 -13.08
N VAL A 80 2.57 7.68 -13.07
CA VAL A 80 1.58 8.62 -12.55
C VAL A 80 0.61 7.89 -11.65
N ALA A 81 0.49 8.31 -10.40
CA ALA A 81 -0.56 7.82 -9.51
C ALA A 81 -1.93 8.38 -9.94
N ILE A 82 -2.94 7.53 -9.95
CA ILE A 82 -4.29 7.83 -10.42
C ILE A 82 -5.36 7.69 -9.33
N SER A 83 -5.04 7.02 -8.22
CA SER A 83 -5.88 6.96 -7.02
C SER A 83 -5.10 6.47 -5.80
N VAL A 84 -5.66 6.61 -4.59
CA VAL A 84 -5.04 6.23 -3.32
C VAL A 84 -5.99 5.34 -2.55
N ASP A 85 -5.59 4.10 -2.23
CA ASP A 85 -6.43 3.17 -1.50
C ASP A 85 -6.52 3.55 -0.01
N PHE A 86 -5.38 3.85 0.64
CA PHE A 86 -5.31 4.15 2.07
C PHE A 86 -4.89 5.59 2.33
N GLN A 87 -5.75 6.35 3.01
CA GLN A 87 -5.55 7.77 3.29
C GLN A 87 -4.52 8.04 4.41
N SER A 88 -4.05 6.99 5.09
CA SER A 88 -2.96 7.03 6.07
C SER A 88 -2.15 5.75 5.98
N SER A 89 -0.95 5.76 6.57
CA SER A 89 -0.11 4.56 6.57
C SER A 89 -0.70 3.46 7.45
N ALA A 90 -0.75 2.25 6.91
CA ALA A 90 -1.09 1.04 7.66
C ALA A 90 0.11 0.53 8.48
N MET A 91 1.32 0.96 8.12
CA MET A 91 2.55 0.46 8.71
C MET A 91 2.76 0.98 10.13
N ARG A 92 3.15 0.08 11.02
CA ARG A 92 3.55 0.35 12.41
C ARG A 92 4.92 -0.22 12.67
N ILE A 93 5.62 0.35 13.64
CA ILE A 93 6.79 -0.29 14.24
C ILE A 93 6.32 -1.03 15.49
N ILE A 94 6.64 -2.31 15.59
CA ILE A 94 6.42 -3.11 16.81
C ILE A 94 7.74 -3.28 17.55
N SER A 95 7.67 -3.30 18.90
CA SER A 95 8.84 -3.36 19.76
C SER A 95 8.51 -4.02 21.10
N TRP A 96 9.50 -4.68 21.69
CA TRP A 96 9.43 -5.16 23.09
C TRP A 96 9.60 -4.04 24.12
N LYS A 97 10.05 -2.85 23.70
CA LYS A 97 10.25 -1.69 24.58
C LYS A 97 9.46 -0.48 24.04
N PRO A 98 9.03 0.45 24.91
CA PRO A 98 8.33 1.65 24.48
C PRO A 98 9.15 2.48 23.48
N ILE A 99 8.53 2.88 22.36
CA ILE A 99 9.08 3.84 21.40
C ILE A 99 8.36 5.17 21.63
N LYS A 100 9.09 6.18 22.08
CA LYS A 100 8.55 7.52 22.35
C LYS A 100 8.96 8.56 21.31
N SER A 101 9.96 8.26 20.51
CA SER A 101 10.48 9.14 19.46
C SER A 101 11.36 8.34 18.49
N SER A 102 11.74 8.95 17.37
CA SER A 102 12.67 8.34 16.41
C SER A 102 14.04 7.96 17.01
N ARG A 103 14.45 8.58 18.13
CA ARG A 103 15.68 8.21 18.86
C ARG A 103 15.64 6.80 19.45
N ASN A 104 14.47 6.23 19.62
CA ASN A 104 14.30 4.85 20.10
C ASN A 104 14.32 3.80 18.98
N ILE A 105 14.36 4.21 17.71
CA ILE A 105 14.53 3.32 16.57
C ILE A 105 16.01 2.96 16.47
N ARG A 106 16.41 1.85 17.10
CA ARG A 106 17.81 1.44 17.22
C ARG A 106 17.98 -0.07 17.14
N GLY A 107 19.14 -0.49 16.59
CA GLY A 107 19.52 -1.89 16.44
C GLY A 107 18.91 -2.53 15.20
N ASP A 108 18.80 -3.85 15.18
CA ASP A 108 18.24 -4.58 14.06
C ASP A 108 16.74 -4.33 13.91
N PHE A 109 16.31 -3.95 12.72
CA PHE A 109 14.94 -3.61 12.42
C PHE A 109 14.44 -4.42 11.23
N GLY A 110 13.49 -5.31 11.46
CA GLY A 110 12.82 -6.08 10.41
C GLY A 110 11.96 -5.17 9.53
N ILE A 111 12.35 -5.01 8.28
CA ILE A 111 11.64 -4.21 7.27
C ILE A 111 11.60 -4.99 5.96
N TRP A 112 10.46 -5.00 5.28
CA TRP A 112 10.34 -5.61 3.95
C TRP A 112 11.18 -4.86 2.92
N ALA A 113 11.75 -5.59 1.97
CA ALA A 113 12.50 -4.99 0.87
C ALA A 113 11.65 -3.95 0.11
N GLY A 114 12.17 -2.72 -0.02
CA GLY A 114 11.48 -1.62 -0.68
C GLY A 114 10.53 -0.79 0.20
N TYR A 115 10.35 -1.13 1.49
CA TYR A 115 9.41 -0.46 2.41
C TYR A 115 10.10 0.32 3.53
N ASP A 116 11.36 0.65 3.38
CA ASP A 116 12.23 1.27 4.38
C ASP A 116 12.15 2.81 4.46
N ALA A 117 11.52 3.44 3.49
CA ALA A 117 11.52 4.89 3.34
C ALA A 117 10.94 5.62 4.55
N LYS A 118 9.83 5.12 5.13
CA LYS A 118 9.20 5.74 6.32
C LYS A 118 10.12 5.72 7.54
N ALA A 119 10.78 4.59 7.79
CA ALA A 119 11.73 4.44 8.90
C ALA A 119 12.93 5.37 8.72
N LYS A 120 13.51 5.42 7.51
CA LYS A 120 14.62 6.30 7.17
C LYS A 120 14.24 7.77 7.33
N CYS A 121 13.09 8.19 6.80
CA CYS A 121 12.62 9.57 6.93
C CYS A 121 12.31 9.97 8.39
N ALA A 122 11.76 9.05 9.20
CA ALA A 122 11.49 9.30 10.61
C ALA A 122 12.76 9.55 11.42
N VAL A 123 13.85 8.89 11.08
CA VAL A 123 15.16 9.06 11.73
C VAL A 123 15.96 10.20 11.10
N GLY A 124 15.92 10.33 9.77
CA GLY A 124 16.64 11.33 8.99
C GLY A 124 17.88 10.76 8.29
N LYS A 125 18.72 11.65 7.72
CA LYS A 125 19.85 11.27 6.85
C LYS A 125 20.85 10.31 7.48
N ASP A 126 21.03 10.38 8.78
CA ASP A 126 21.99 9.54 9.54
C ASP A 126 21.37 8.25 10.09
N TRP A 127 20.29 7.76 9.47
CA TRP A 127 19.56 6.58 9.93
C TRP A 127 20.46 5.34 10.10
N GLU A 128 21.48 5.16 9.27
CA GLU A 128 22.44 4.04 9.32
C GLU A 128 23.22 3.99 10.63
N LYS A 129 23.36 5.14 11.32
CA LYS A 129 24.00 5.19 12.66
C LYS A 129 23.06 4.72 13.78
N GLN A 130 21.77 4.53 13.49
CA GLN A 130 20.79 4.17 14.50
C GLN A 130 20.27 2.74 14.37
N PHE A 131 19.98 2.28 13.15
CA PHE A 131 19.44 0.94 12.94
C PHE A 131 20.00 0.27 11.69
N THR A 132 20.00 -1.05 11.72
CA THR A 132 20.34 -1.92 10.57
C THR A 132 19.06 -2.57 10.06
N ILE A 133 18.85 -2.54 8.75
CA ILE A 133 17.69 -3.19 8.13
C ILE A 133 17.95 -4.69 8.03
N GLN A 134 17.08 -5.46 8.65
CA GLN A 134 16.97 -6.89 8.45
C GLN A 134 15.82 -7.18 7.49
N ASN A 135 16.06 -7.98 6.47
CA ASN A 135 15.02 -8.30 5.48
C ASN A 135 13.92 -9.14 6.11
N GLN A 136 12.79 -8.50 6.42
CA GLN A 136 11.61 -9.17 6.95
C GLN A 136 10.89 -9.88 5.80
N SER A 137 10.69 -11.18 5.93
CA SER A 137 9.78 -11.95 5.07
C SER A 137 8.32 -11.72 5.47
N GLY A 138 7.39 -12.52 4.96
CA GLY A 138 5.96 -12.37 5.28
C GLY A 138 5.55 -12.71 6.72
N ASP A 139 6.50 -12.91 7.67
CA ASP A 139 6.17 -13.24 9.05
C ASP A 139 7.01 -12.46 10.08
N ILE A 140 6.56 -12.49 11.33
CA ILE A 140 7.17 -11.79 12.47
C ILE A 140 7.96 -12.74 13.39
N LYS A 141 8.21 -13.99 12.98
CA LYS A 141 8.86 -15.00 13.84
C LYS A 141 10.23 -14.57 14.38
N PRO A 142 11.14 -13.94 13.59
CA PRO A 142 12.42 -13.50 14.13
C PRO A 142 12.25 -12.45 15.23
N TRP A 143 11.30 -11.53 15.08
CA TRP A 143 10.98 -10.57 16.15
C TRP A 143 10.38 -11.24 17.38
N LEU A 144 9.46 -12.21 17.23
CA LEU A 144 8.89 -12.98 18.32
C LEU A 144 9.95 -13.79 19.07
N ALA A 145 10.94 -14.31 18.37
CA ALA A 145 12.09 -15.02 18.93
C ALA A 145 13.06 -14.08 19.70
N GLY A 146 12.99 -12.77 19.43
CA GLY A 146 13.87 -11.79 20.04
C GLY A 146 15.14 -11.52 19.26
N ASP A 147 15.24 -12.01 18.01
CA ASP A 147 16.41 -11.80 17.12
C ASP A 147 16.54 -10.32 16.75
N TRP A 148 15.42 -9.62 16.63
CA TRP A 148 15.36 -8.19 16.33
C TRP A 148 14.61 -7.43 17.41
N PRO A 149 15.10 -6.25 17.87
CA PRO A 149 14.35 -5.41 18.80
C PRO A 149 13.12 -4.74 18.17
N LEU A 150 13.12 -4.54 16.84
CA LEU A 150 12.10 -3.84 16.09
C LEU A 150 11.66 -4.65 14.87
N ALA A 151 10.37 -4.57 14.52
CA ALA A 151 9.87 -5.08 13.24
C ALA A 151 8.75 -4.19 12.70
N SER A 152 8.51 -4.29 11.39
CA SER A 152 7.38 -3.65 10.73
C SER A 152 6.13 -4.52 10.82
N ALA A 153 4.97 -3.91 10.97
CA ALA A 153 3.70 -4.61 11.00
C ALA A 153 2.60 -3.76 10.35
N MET A 154 1.85 -4.34 9.42
CA MET A 154 0.64 -3.70 8.88
C MET A 154 -0.52 -3.89 9.85
N THR A 155 -1.32 -2.85 10.05
CA THR A 155 -2.46 -2.87 11.00
C THR A 155 -3.48 -3.94 10.65
N TYR A 156 -3.62 -4.28 9.39
CA TYR A 156 -4.56 -5.27 8.87
C TYR A 156 -3.95 -6.68 8.69
N ASN A 157 -2.67 -6.87 8.98
CA ASN A 157 -2.00 -8.17 8.80
C ASN A 157 -1.11 -8.53 10.01
N GLU A 158 0.19 -8.21 9.98
CA GLU A 158 1.16 -8.65 10.99
C GLU A 158 0.80 -8.19 12.39
N LEU A 159 0.16 -7.03 12.55
CA LEU A 159 -0.25 -6.55 13.86
C LEU A 159 -1.32 -7.45 14.49
N ILE A 160 -2.25 -7.98 13.70
CA ILE A 160 -3.26 -8.95 14.15
C ILE A 160 -2.59 -10.22 14.66
N THR A 161 -1.63 -10.75 13.87
CA THR A 161 -0.85 -11.92 14.24
C THR A 161 -0.03 -11.65 15.50
N THR A 162 0.65 -10.51 15.57
CA THR A 162 1.44 -10.09 16.74
C THR A 162 0.60 -10.07 18.02
N GLN A 163 -0.59 -9.46 17.96
CA GLN A 163 -1.50 -9.39 19.12
C GLN A 163 -1.89 -10.77 19.63
N ARG A 164 -2.19 -11.70 18.71
CA ARG A 164 -2.55 -13.08 19.07
C ARG A 164 -1.38 -13.84 19.68
N GLU A 165 -0.21 -13.80 19.05
CA GLU A 165 0.95 -14.56 19.50
C GLU A 165 1.52 -14.03 20.80
N VAL A 166 1.65 -12.71 20.96
CA VAL A 166 2.17 -12.10 22.20
C VAL A 166 1.21 -12.34 23.37
N LYS A 167 -0.11 -12.34 23.12
CA LYS A 167 -1.10 -12.72 24.14
C LYS A 167 -0.92 -14.19 24.58
N ARG A 168 -0.67 -15.12 23.65
CA ARG A 168 -0.37 -16.54 23.97
C ARG A 168 0.90 -16.69 24.80
N MET A 169 1.90 -15.82 24.56
CA MET A 169 3.15 -15.81 25.30
C MET A 169 3.01 -15.19 26.71
N GLY A 170 1.85 -14.61 27.06
CA GLY A 170 1.68 -13.88 28.33
C GLY A 170 2.56 -12.64 28.43
N LYS A 171 2.98 -12.06 27.31
CA LYS A 171 3.88 -10.89 27.23
C LYS A 171 3.12 -9.64 26.81
N THR A 172 3.81 -8.51 26.85
CA THR A 172 3.33 -7.20 26.34
C THR A 172 4.31 -6.68 25.30
N PHE A 173 3.81 -6.02 24.28
CA PHE A 173 4.59 -5.32 23.27
C PHE A 173 4.06 -3.90 23.09
N TYR A 174 4.81 -3.10 22.36
CA TYR A 174 4.49 -1.70 22.07
C TYR A 174 4.44 -1.48 20.58
N THR A 175 3.61 -0.53 20.16
CA THR A 175 3.54 -0.09 18.75
C THR A 175 3.67 1.41 18.68
N ILE A 176 4.17 1.93 17.55
CA ILE A 176 4.11 3.35 17.24
C ILE A 176 3.68 3.53 15.80
N ASP A 177 2.80 4.50 15.58
CA ASP A 177 2.43 4.98 14.25
C ASP A 177 3.54 5.87 13.67
N TYR A 178 3.85 5.72 12.42
CA TYR A 178 4.78 6.63 11.74
C TYR A 178 4.30 8.09 11.77
N LYS A 179 2.99 8.32 11.82
CA LYS A 179 2.41 9.66 12.02
C LYS A 179 2.88 10.32 13.32
N ASP A 180 3.00 9.54 14.41
CA ASP A 180 3.49 10.04 15.70
C ASP A 180 4.99 10.38 15.66
N LEU A 181 5.69 9.88 14.66
CA LEU A 181 7.07 10.23 14.32
C LEU A 181 7.18 11.35 13.27
N GLY A 182 6.07 11.97 12.91
CA GLY A 182 6.01 13.05 11.93
C GLY A 182 5.87 12.59 10.46
N ILE A 183 5.73 11.30 10.20
CA ILE A 183 5.58 10.71 8.86
C ILE A 183 4.09 10.39 8.60
N ASP A 184 3.30 11.42 8.28
CA ASP A 184 1.87 11.27 7.94
C ASP A 184 1.69 11.09 6.44
N TRP A 185 1.95 9.89 5.95
CA TRP A 185 1.84 9.52 4.54
C TRP A 185 0.58 8.68 4.29
N MET A 186 0.10 8.69 3.05
CA MET A 186 -0.84 7.72 2.51
C MET A 186 -0.10 6.46 2.06
N ASP A 187 -0.83 5.37 1.87
CA ASP A 187 -0.28 4.11 1.36
C ASP A 187 -1.15 3.56 0.21
N ASN A 188 -0.59 2.62 -0.53
CA ASN A 188 -1.25 1.89 -1.61
C ASN A 188 -1.88 2.81 -2.66
N VAL A 189 -1.07 3.24 -3.61
CA VAL A 189 -1.51 4.06 -4.74
C VAL A 189 -1.64 3.21 -5.99
N LEU A 190 -2.77 3.31 -6.67
CA LEU A 190 -2.92 2.77 -8.01
C LEU A 190 -2.22 3.72 -8.99
N PHE A 191 -1.36 3.20 -9.84
CA PHE A 191 -0.59 3.99 -10.80
C PHE A 191 -0.54 3.33 -12.18
N THR A 192 -0.16 4.11 -13.17
CA THR A 192 0.17 3.67 -14.53
C THR A 192 1.21 4.62 -15.14
N THR A 193 1.38 4.64 -16.45
CA THR A 193 2.30 5.55 -17.15
C THR A 193 1.58 6.73 -17.79
N GLU A 194 2.32 7.83 -18.07
CA GLU A 194 1.78 8.99 -18.82
C GLU A 194 1.24 8.57 -20.21
N GLU A 195 1.88 7.58 -20.84
CA GLU A 195 1.44 7.03 -22.13
C GLU A 195 0.04 6.41 -22.03
N ILE A 196 -0.19 5.56 -21.02
CA ILE A 196 -1.49 4.90 -20.82
C ILE A 196 -2.57 5.94 -20.50
N ILE A 197 -2.25 6.95 -19.67
CA ILE A 197 -3.18 8.05 -19.35
C ILE A 197 -3.62 8.79 -20.62
N LYS A 198 -2.69 9.07 -21.52
CA LYS A 198 -2.98 9.77 -22.77
C LYS A 198 -3.82 8.94 -23.72
N LYS A 199 -3.52 7.64 -23.85
CA LYS A 199 -4.14 6.76 -24.85
C LYS A 199 -5.48 6.16 -24.42
N TYR A 200 -5.67 5.87 -23.12
CA TYR A 200 -6.80 5.06 -22.63
C TYR A 200 -7.54 5.66 -21.42
N PRO A 201 -7.92 6.94 -21.44
CA PRO A 201 -8.53 7.60 -20.28
C PRO A 201 -9.85 6.94 -19.83
N SER A 202 -10.66 6.41 -20.75
CA SER A 202 -11.89 5.70 -20.42
C SER A 202 -11.65 4.36 -19.72
N VAL A 203 -10.59 3.65 -20.10
CA VAL A 203 -10.19 2.40 -19.43
C VAL A 203 -9.73 2.69 -18.01
N ILE A 204 -8.93 3.74 -17.81
CA ILE A 204 -8.47 4.18 -16.47
C ILE A 204 -9.67 4.50 -15.59
N GLN A 205 -10.62 5.29 -16.11
CA GLN A 205 -11.82 5.65 -15.34
C GLN A 205 -12.61 4.40 -14.92
N ALA A 206 -12.77 3.42 -15.81
CA ALA A 206 -13.46 2.18 -15.49
C ALA A 206 -12.71 1.34 -14.45
N VAL A 207 -11.37 1.25 -14.55
CA VAL A 207 -10.53 0.53 -13.59
C VAL A 207 -10.62 1.18 -12.21
N VAL A 208 -10.46 2.50 -12.12
CA VAL A 208 -10.57 3.24 -10.86
C VAL A 208 -11.96 3.07 -10.25
N THR A 209 -13.02 3.34 -11.01
CA THR A 209 -14.40 3.22 -10.51
C THR A 209 -14.72 1.79 -10.06
N GLY A 210 -14.35 0.79 -10.87
CA GLY A 210 -14.58 -0.62 -10.57
C GLY A 210 -13.87 -1.07 -9.29
N ARG A 211 -12.57 -0.74 -9.15
CA ARG A 211 -11.77 -1.05 -7.97
C ARG A 211 -12.43 -0.53 -6.67
N TYR A 212 -12.88 0.72 -6.65
CA TYR A 212 -13.50 1.28 -5.44
C TYR A 212 -14.94 0.81 -5.21
N LYS A 213 -15.68 0.41 -6.24
CA LYS A 213 -16.92 -0.36 -6.05
C LYS A 213 -16.63 -1.71 -5.39
N GLY A 214 -15.56 -2.37 -5.82
CA GLY A 214 -15.10 -3.63 -5.22
C GLY A 214 -14.72 -3.48 -3.75
N PHE A 215 -13.91 -2.48 -3.40
CA PHE A 215 -13.56 -2.19 -2.01
C PHE A 215 -14.79 -1.88 -1.15
N ARG A 216 -15.66 -0.98 -1.61
CA ARG A 216 -16.88 -0.67 -0.87
C ARG A 216 -17.70 -1.93 -0.61
N TRP A 217 -17.91 -2.73 -1.66
CA TRP A 217 -18.68 -3.97 -1.54
C TRP A 217 -18.01 -4.95 -0.57
N ALA A 218 -16.70 -5.14 -0.65
CA ALA A 218 -15.95 -6.03 0.24
C ALA A 218 -16.06 -5.62 1.72
N LEU A 219 -15.94 -4.32 2.01
CA LEU A 219 -16.07 -3.79 3.37
C LEU A 219 -17.49 -3.83 3.91
N GLU A 220 -18.51 -3.83 3.06
CA GLU A 220 -19.93 -3.99 3.41
C GLU A 220 -20.31 -5.48 3.55
N ASN A 221 -19.67 -6.38 2.81
CA ASN A 221 -19.98 -7.81 2.73
C ASN A 221 -18.72 -8.69 3.00
N PRO A 222 -18.09 -8.57 4.18
CA PRO A 222 -16.78 -9.16 4.42
C PRO A 222 -16.74 -10.68 4.37
N ARG A 223 -17.87 -11.35 4.67
CA ARG A 223 -17.95 -12.82 4.59
C ARG A 223 -17.93 -13.29 3.14
N GLU A 224 -18.77 -12.71 2.31
CA GLU A 224 -18.85 -13.06 0.89
C GLU A 224 -17.56 -12.62 0.14
N ALA A 225 -16.96 -11.50 0.55
CA ALA A 225 -15.67 -11.09 0.02
C ALA A 225 -14.58 -12.13 0.31
N PHE A 226 -14.53 -12.62 1.57
CA PHE A 226 -13.63 -13.70 1.92
C PHE A 226 -13.88 -14.96 1.08
N ASP A 227 -15.15 -15.35 0.89
CA ASP A 227 -15.50 -16.56 0.12
C ASP A 227 -15.05 -16.46 -1.35
N ILE A 228 -15.05 -15.23 -1.92
CA ILE A 228 -14.49 -14.95 -3.26
C ILE A 228 -12.95 -15.05 -3.25
N LEU A 229 -12.30 -14.35 -2.32
CA LEU A 229 -10.84 -14.36 -2.20
C LEU A 229 -10.29 -15.76 -1.91
N LYS A 230 -11.00 -16.55 -1.08
CA LYS A 230 -10.64 -17.94 -0.74
C LYS A 230 -10.64 -18.88 -1.96
N LYS A 231 -11.45 -18.61 -2.98
CA LYS A 231 -11.40 -19.36 -4.24
C LYS A 231 -10.13 -19.07 -5.05
N ILE A 232 -9.57 -17.88 -4.88
CA ILE A 232 -8.36 -17.44 -5.58
C ILE A 232 -7.12 -17.95 -4.83
N ASP A 233 -7.09 -17.77 -3.50
CA ASP A 233 -6.05 -18.30 -2.61
C ASP A 233 -6.65 -19.17 -1.51
N GLY A 234 -6.54 -20.47 -1.68
CA GLY A 234 -7.00 -21.46 -0.72
C GLY A 234 -6.31 -21.43 0.66
N GLY A 235 -5.21 -20.67 0.81
CA GLY A 235 -4.46 -20.50 2.07
C GLY A 235 -5.09 -19.52 3.05
N LEU A 236 -6.03 -18.66 2.64
CA LEU A 236 -6.59 -17.61 3.49
C LEU A 236 -7.31 -18.15 4.73
N ASP A 237 -7.14 -17.48 5.87
CA ASP A 237 -7.81 -17.73 7.13
C ASP A 237 -8.95 -16.72 7.39
N TYR A 238 -10.16 -17.19 7.57
CA TYR A 238 -11.34 -16.33 7.75
C TYR A 238 -11.23 -15.43 8.98
N ALA A 239 -10.73 -15.94 10.11
CA ALA A 239 -10.64 -15.14 11.32
C ALA A 239 -9.62 -14.01 11.17
N HIS A 240 -8.56 -14.24 10.41
CA HIS A 240 -7.57 -13.22 10.08
C HIS A 240 -8.16 -12.14 9.18
N GLU A 241 -8.76 -12.54 8.04
CA GLU A 241 -9.33 -11.61 7.08
C GLU A 241 -10.50 -10.80 7.66
N ARG A 242 -11.33 -11.42 8.51
CA ARG A 242 -12.40 -10.74 9.27
C ARG A 242 -11.83 -9.65 10.18
N ASP A 243 -10.77 -9.98 10.92
CA ASP A 243 -10.15 -9.03 11.85
C ASP A 243 -9.43 -7.88 11.12
N ALA A 244 -9.05 -8.07 9.85
CA ALA A 244 -8.47 -7.03 8.98
C ALA A 244 -9.49 -5.96 8.54
N VAL A 245 -10.80 -6.26 8.53
CA VAL A 245 -11.84 -5.35 8.01
C VAL A 245 -11.89 -4.01 8.77
N SER A 246 -11.79 -4.04 10.11
CA SER A 246 -11.87 -2.82 10.91
C SER A 246 -10.67 -1.88 10.67
N PRO A 247 -9.41 -2.35 10.70
CA PRO A 247 -8.27 -1.54 10.29
C PRO A 247 -8.38 -0.99 8.87
N LEU A 248 -8.82 -1.79 7.89
CA LEU A 248 -9.00 -1.33 6.52
C LEU A 248 -10.05 -0.22 6.40
N LYS A 249 -11.19 -0.36 7.09
CA LYS A 249 -12.18 0.71 7.18
C LYS A 249 -11.58 2.00 7.73
N ALA A 250 -10.76 1.94 8.76
CA ALA A 250 -10.11 3.12 9.34
C ALA A 250 -9.14 3.81 8.37
N LEU A 251 -8.45 3.05 7.50
CA LEU A 251 -7.55 3.58 6.49
C LEU A 251 -8.27 4.21 5.30
N MET A 252 -9.44 3.69 4.93
CA MET A 252 -10.15 4.05 3.70
C MET A 252 -11.30 5.03 3.94
N LEU A 253 -12.04 4.90 5.06
CA LEU A 253 -13.29 5.64 5.33
C LEU A 253 -13.02 6.87 6.19
N THR A 254 -12.26 7.82 5.66
CA THR A 254 -11.89 9.07 6.33
C THR A 254 -12.90 10.19 6.05
N PRO A 255 -12.85 11.30 6.79
CA PRO A 255 -13.68 12.48 6.47
C PRO A 255 -13.47 12.97 5.03
N GLU A 256 -12.25 12.91 4.52
CA GLU A 256 -11.92 13.29 3.14
C GLU A 256 -12.60 12.37 2.13
N THR A 257 -12.48 11.05 2.29
CA THR A 257 -13.09 10.09 1.35
C THR A 257 -14.61 10.05 1.44
N ARG A 258 -15.20 10.38 2.58
CA ARG A 258 -16.66 10.58 2.70
C ARG A 258 -17.16 11.75 1.86
N LYS A 259 -16.34 12.77 1.67
CA LYS A 259 -16.66 13.94 0.87
C LYS A 259 -16.26 13.78 -0.60
N MET A 260 -15.07 13.26 -0.86
CA MET A 260 -14.43 13.25 -2.18
C MET A 260 -14.59 11.91 -2.92
N GLY A 261 -15.01 10.86 -2.23
CA GLY A 261 -15.05 9.50 -2.72
C GLY A 261 -13.81 8.68 -2.35
N LEU A 262 -13.99 7.37 -2.34
CA LEU A 262 -12.87 6.44 -2.19
C LEU A 262 -11.87 6.66 -3.33
N GLY A 263 -10.60 6.47 -3.06
CA GLY A 263 -9.55 6.70 -4.06
C GLY A 263 -9.07 8.14 -4.17
N TYR A 264 -9.59 9.02 -3.32
CA TYR A 264 -9.19 10.44 -3.32
C TYR A 264 -7.68 10.60 -3.17
N ILE A 265 -7.10 11.45 -4.02
CA ILE A 265 -5.70 11.87 -3.93
C ILE A 265 -5.65 13.18 -3.15
N ASN A 266 -4.97 13.21 -2.00
CA ASN A 266 -4.74 14.43 -1.24
C ASN A 266 -3.41 15.09 -1.65
N PRO A 267 -3.43 16.22 -2.38
CA PRO A 267 -2.20 16.89 -2.86
C PRO A 267 -1.23 17.28 -1.73
N LYS A 268 -1.77 17.69 -0.57
CA LYS A 268 -0.94 18.07 0.59
C LYS A 268 -0.16 16.88 1.15
N LYS A 269 -0.75 15.69 1.12
CA LYS A 269 -0.04 14.47 1.54
C LYS A 269 1.04 14.06 0.54
N TRP A 270 0.80 14.18 -0.77
CA TRP A 270 1.83 13.99 -1.78
C TRP A 270 3.01 14.93 -1.59
N GLU A 271 2.72 16.21 -1.36
CA GLU A 271 3.77 17.20 -1.08
C GLU A 271 4.56 16.84 0.18
N LYS A 272 3.86 16.37 1.24
CA LYS A 272 4.52 15.93 2.48
C LYS A 272 5.43 14.72 2.25
N VAL A 273 4.98 13.70 1.52
CA VAL A 273 5.83 12.54 1.15
C VAL A 273 7.13 13.03 0.50
N ALA A 274 7.01 13.87 -0.53
CA ALA A 274 8.18 14.38 -1.26
C ALA A 274 9.13 15.20 -0.36
N ARG A 275 8.60 16.10 0.47
CA ARG A 275 9.42 16.91 1.41
C ARG A 275 10.13 16.02 2.44
N ASP A 276 9.44 15.04 3.01
CA ASP A 276 10.02 14.14 4.00
C ASP A 276 11.12 13.29 3.36
N MET A 277 10.93 12.82 2.12
CA MET A 277 11.96 12.08 1.38
C MET A 277 13.20 12.93 1.07
N VAL A 278 13.02 14.20 0.69
CA VAL A 278 14.16 15.13 0.49
C VAL A 278 14.86 15.38 1.82
N LYS A 279 14.11 15.66 2.89
CA LYS A 279 14.67 15.86 4.24
C LYS A 279 15.41 14.61 4.75
N GLY A 280 14.87 13.42 4.48
CA GLY A 280 15.47 12.13 4.83
C GLY A 280 16.65 11.72 3.92
N GLY A 281 16.95 12.48 2.85
CA GLY A 281 18.02 12.17 1.91
C GLY A 281 17.69 11.03 0.92
N LEU A 282 16.42 10.68 0.78
CA LEU A 282 15.96 9.66 -0.18
C LEU A 282 15.72 10.24 -1.58
N LEU A 283 15.50 11.56 -1.67
CA LEU A 283 15.47 12.33 -2.91
C LEU A 283 16.44 13.50 -2.79
N ASP A 284 17.08 13.86 -3.89
CA ASP A 284 18.05 14.95 -3.94
C ASP A 284 17.38 16.33 -4.00
N ARG A 285 16.16 16.37 -4.54
CA ARG A 285 15.36 17.60 -4.73
C ARG A 285 13.86 17.28 -4.72
N MET A 286 13.04 18.32 -4.62
CA MET A 286 11.59 18.20 -4.78
C MET A 286 11.24 17.74 -6.21
N PRO A 287 10.47 16.66 -6.37
CA PRO A 287 10.00 16.21 -7.67
C PRO A 287 8.92 17.13 -8.24
N ASP A 288 8.71 17.06 -9.56
CA ASP A 288 7.55 17.70 -10.19
C ASP A 288 6.27 16.91 -9.87
N LEU A 289 5.59 17.31 -8.79
CA LEU A 289 4.38 16.63 -8.33
C LEU A 289 3.23 16.68 -9.33
N LYS A 290 3.18 17.70 -10.22
CA LYS A 290 2.13 17.79 -11.26
C LYS A 290 2.22 16.64 -12.27
N LYS A 291 3.39 16.00 -12.36
CA LYS A 291 3.62 14.80 -13.18
C LYS A 291 3.51 13.49 -12.39
N ALA A 292 3.66 13.54 -11.06
CA ALA A 292 3.70 12.34 -10.23
C ALA A 292 2.32 11.75 -9.93
N TYR A 293 1.27 12.57 -9.96
CA TYR A 293 -0.11 12.11 -9.77
C TYR A 293 -1.10 12.94 -10.60
N THR A 294 -2.33 12.44 -10.73
CA THR A 294 -3.43 13.15 -11.38
C THR A 294 -4.77 12.88 -10.67
N GLU A 295 -5.57 13.92 -10.48
CA GLU A 295 -6.93 13.86 -9.91
C GLU A 295 -8.02 13.74 -10.99
N LYS A 296 -7.63 13.45 -12.26
CA LYS A 296 -8.57 13.43 -13.41
C LYS A 296 -9.56 12.25 -13.38
N PHE A 297 -9.32 11.23 -12.55
CA PHE A 297 -10.10 10.00 -12.53
C PHE A 297 -10.73 9.74 -11.17
N PRO A 298 -11.65 10.62 -10.69
CA PRO A 298 -12.34 10.37 -9.42
C PRO A 298 -13.17 9.08 -9.52
N SER A 299 -13.16 8.28 -8.46
CA SER A 299 -13.91 7.01 -8.47
C SER A 299 -15.43 7.20 -8.56
N GLY A 300 -15.93 8.32 -8.05
CA GLY A 300 -17.37 8.57 -7.88
C GLY A 300 -18.02 7.65 -6.83
N VAL A 301 -17.25 6.85 -6.11
CA VAL A 301 -17.74 5.90 -5.12
C VAL A 301 -17.64 6.51 -3.73
N LEU A 302 -18.78 6.92 -3.17
CA LEU A 302 -18.85 7.37 -1.79
C LEU A 302 -18.92 6.17 -0.84
N PRO A 303 -18.22 6.19 0.31
CA PRO A 303 -18.44 5.22 1.37
C PRO A 303 -19.84 5.42 1.98
N LYS A 304 -20.48 4.34 2.39
CA LYS A 304 -21.72 4.36 3.16
C LYS A 304 -21.45 4.47 4.64
#